data_b7a69ed6e6c94992cd4c669b38ce6141
#
_entry.id   b7a69ed6e6c94992cd4c669b38ce6141
#
_cell.length_a   1.000
_cell.length_b   1.000
_cell.length_c   1.000
_cell.angle_alpha   90.00
_cell.angle_beta   90.00
_cell.angle_gamma   90.00
#
_symmetry.space_group_name_H-M   'P 1'
#
loop_
_entity.id
_entity.type
_entity.pdbx_description
1 polymer ?
#
loop_
_entity_poly.entity_id
_entity_poly.type
_entity_poly.pdbx_seq_one_letter_code
_entity_poly.pdbx_strand_id
1 'polypeptide(L)'
;MADETTTKKSIIRNDLFGRLDIYATSEDITEDNVISEVNEALVYHVQNLMQEDFLYWYRRNVQSILGRHKDVRPEIMNIVQMNHADEIVAFKNGYFLTQPAFYVSRNDAAQSKVDKLNEYLYRSGKQEVDNEIVNWFHTVGKGALYVEADRRGDEDTPLHAYALDPRSAFVVYSLRPGNEPVMGVNFVVQGDVSKFDVWTRDKVFHLYGGARGRMITSQASHDFLATAVGIESVEANPLGEIPIIEYRYNSVNMGAFESVVPLLDAINNVVSNRVDGVEQFIQSLMVMVNCELPEGATSNDVRDRGLIELKSVGENRADIKILTEQLDQTQTQVLIDDLYEQVLRICGMPSTTKGGTSTSDTGAAVLARDGWYQADNVARNTEDLFKRSNRQFDRILTKVLKERGLLNIDITDFELQFTRNETANVQSKAQAFQTLMAAGFHPVLAAGKSGISNDPVADVAMSEKWLKLIWGDPDKADEIEAEATTEQQAEGEAVVIEEDNNNGENATGGAE
;
A
#
# COMPACT_ATOMS: atom_id res chain seq x y z
N MET A 1 -4.46 48.67 -15.58
CA MET A 1 -4.41 47.87 -14.34
C MET A 1 -5.55 46.88 -14.41
N ALA A 2 -5.36 45.80 -15.15
CA ALA A 2 -6.31 44.70 -15.23
C ALA A 2 -5.77 43.57 -14.35
N ASP A 3 -6.42 43.41 -13.32
CA ASP A 3 -6.80 42.31 -12.48
C ASP A 3 -5.80 41.12 -12.36
N GLU A 4 -4.65 41.35 -11.71
CA GLU A 4 -3.75 40.29 -11.21
C GLU A 4 -4.38 39.44 -10.10
N THR A 5 -5.50 39.81 -9.55
CA THR A 5 -6.19 39.11 -8.46
C THR A 5 -7.02 37.92 -8.95
N THR A 6 -7.43 37.91 -10.22
CA THR A 6 -8.25 36.83 -10.78
C THR A 6 -7.40 35.62 -11.18
N THR A 7 -6.15 35.86 -11.56
CA THR A 7 -5.23 34.79 -12.00
C THR A 7 -4.72 33.92 -10.82
N LYS A 8 -4.57 34.54 -9.63
CA LYS A 8 -4.14 33.75 -8.42
C LYS A 8 -5.22 32.86 -7.86
N LYS A 9 -6.51 33.17 -8.08
CA LYS A 9 -7.60 32.30 -7.62
C LYS A 9 -7.83 31.05 -8.47
N SER A 10 -7.38 31.04 -9.72
CA SER A 10 -7.52 29.89 -10.60
C SER A 10 -6.41 28.84 -10.44
N ILE A 11 -5.27 29.23 -9.86
CA ILE A 11 -4.11 28.33 -9.67
C ILE A 11 -4.25 27.45 -8.41
N ILE A 12 -5.07 27.86 -7.43
CA ILE A 12 -5.30 27.06 -6.19
C ILE A 12 -6.36 25.97 -6.42
N ARG A 13 -6.83 25.85 -7.62
CA ARG A 13 -7.95 25.02 -7.96
C ARG A 13 -7.46 23.69 -8.50
N ASN A 14 -7.64 22.62 -7.75
CA ASN A 14 -7.78 21.25 -8.25
C ASN A 14 -6.51 20.41 -8.48
N ASP A 15 -5.33 20.82 -8.06
CA ASP A 15 -4.15 20.05 -8.44
C ASP A 15 -3.91 18.81 -7.57
N LEU A 16 -4.70 18.61 -6.49
CA LEU A 16 -4.49 17.53 -5.52
C LEU A 16 -5.83 16.93 -5.00
N PHE A 17 -6.72 16.47 -5.87
CA PHE A 17 -8.03 15.94 -5.45
C PHE A 17 -8.33 14.51 -5.93
N GLY A 18 -7.28 13.72 -6.16
CA GLY A 18 -7.44 12.36 -6.66
C GLY A 18 -7.58 12.31 -8.18
N ARG A 19 -7.68 11.09 -8.68
CA ARG A 19 -7.73 10.83 -10.14
C ARG A 19 -9.16 10.60 -10.57
N LEU A 20 -9.49 11.15 -11.72
CA LEU A 20 -10.79 10.97 -12.35
C LEU A 20 -10.92 9.55 -12.92
N ASP A 21 -12.09 8.97 -12.76
CA ASP A 21 -12.49 7.80 -13.53
C ASP A 21 -12.86 8.24 -14.95
N ILE A 22 -12.43 7.48 -15.94
CA ILE A 22 -12.66 7.77 -17.35
C ILE A 22 -13.80 6.91 -17.85
N TYR A 23 -14.76 7.51 -18.54
CA TYR A 23 -15.94 6.81 -19.02
C TYR A 23 -16.00 6.84 -20.53
N ALA A 24 -16.44 5.73 -21.13
CA ALA A 24 -16.65 5.64 -22.56
C ALA A 24 -17.97 6.32 -22.96
N THR A 25 -17.99 6.91 -24.14
CA THR A 25 -19.21 7.44 -24.75
C THR A 25 -20.05 6.31 -25.33
N SER A 26 -19.39 5.30 -25.92
CA SER A 26 -20.01 4.08 -26.44
C SER A 26 -19.57 2.85 -25.65
N GLU A 27 -20.47 1.92 -25.39
CA GLU A 27 -20.15 0.63 -24.76
C GLU A 27 -19.56 -0.37 -25.75
N ASP A 28 -19.96 -0.27 -27.02
CA ASP A 28 -19.45 -1.12 -28.09
C ASP A 28 -18.28 -0.42 -28.80
N ILE A 29 -17.09 -0.92 -28.57
CA ILE A 29 -15.87 -0.42 -29.21
C ILE A 29 -15.62 -1.20 -30.51
N THR A 30 -15.67 -0.50 -31.61
CA THR A 30 -15.52 -1.02 -32.96
C THR A 30 -14.35 -0.34 -33.69
N GLU A 31 -14.00 -0.85 -34.86
CA GLU A 31 -12.97 -0.24 -35.72
C GLU A 31 -13.33 1.19 -36.15
N ASP A 32 -14.64 1.50 -36.23
CA ASP A 32 -15.13 2.82 -36.65
C ASP A 32 -15.01 3.88 -35.54
N ASN A 33 -15.11 3.48 -34.26
CA ASN A 33 -15.17 4.43 -33.14
C ASN A 33 -13.95 4.39 -32.19
N VAL A 34 -13.11 3.35 -32.23
CA VAL A 34 -12.01 3.16 -31.27
C VAL A 34 -11.06 4.37 -31.21
N ILE A 35 -10.76 4.99 -32.34
CA ILE A 35 -9.87 6.16 -32.41
C ILE A 35 -10.51 7.35 -31.68
N SER A 36 -11.79 7.61 -31.89
CA SER A 36 -12.48 8.72 -31.24
C SER A 36 -12.62 8.49 -29.74
N GLU A 37 -13.00 7.26 -29.31
CA GLU A 37 -13.12 6.91 -27.90
C GLU A 37 -11.78 7.00 -27.15
N VAL A 38 -10.69 6.51 -27.76
CA VAL A 38 -9.34 6.64 -27.18
C VAL A 38 -8.92 8.09 -27.06
N ASN A 39 -9.15 8.91 -28.10
CA ASN A 39 -8.79 10.33 -28.04
C ASN A 39 -9.60 11.11 -27.02
N GLU A 40 -10.89 10.80 -26.85
CA GLU A 40 -11.71 11.41 -25.82
C GLU A 40 -11.24 10.99 -24.42
N ALA A 41 -10.95 9.71 -24.23
CA ALA A 41 -10.39 9.19 -22.98
C ALA A 41 -9.04 9.83 -22.62
N LEU A 42 -8.18 10.06 -23.62
CA LEU A 42 -6.88 10.72 -23.41
C LEU A 42 -7.01 12.15 -22.90
N VAL A 43 -8.05 12.90 -23.28
CA VAL A 43 -8.29 14.25 -22.75
C VAL A 43 -8.46 14.23 -21.23
N TYR A 44 -9.18 13.26 -20.72
CA TYR A 44 -9.34 13.07 -19.26
C TYR A 44 -8.09 12.48 -18.62
N HIS A 45 -7.45 11.52 -19.30
CA HIS A 45 -6.23 10.90 -18.78
C HIS A 45 -5.07 11.90 -18.64
N VAL A 46 -4.93 12.86 -19.55
CA VAL A 46 -3.90 13.91 -19.43
C VAL A 46 -4.05 14.72 -18.15
N GLN A 47 -5.27 14.95 -17.67
CA GLN A 47 -5.49 15.64 -16.38
C GLN A 47 -4.99 14.77 -15.21
N ASN A 48 -5.26 13.47 -15.25
CA ASN A 48 -4.72 12.53 -14.26
C ASN A 48 -3.20 12.45 -14.34
N LEU A 49 -2.65 12.32 -15.54
CA LEU A 49 -1.22 12.25 -15.82
C LEU A 49 -0.44 13.41 -15.19
N MET A 50 -0.94 14.64 -15.30
CA MET A 50 -0.28 15.82 -14.72
C MET A 50 -0.16 15.71 -13.20
N GLN A 51 -1.18 15.21 -12.54
CA GLN A 51 -1.19 15.01 -11.09
C GLN A 51 -0.33 13.82 -10.66
N GLU A 52 -0.40 12.72 -11.40
CA GLU A 52 0.42 11.52 -11.17
C GLU A 52 1.91 11.82 -11.35
N ASP A 53 2.27 12.58 -12.38
CA ASP A 53 3.65 12.98 -12.63
C ASP A 53 4.16 13.93 -11.54
N PHE A 54 3.35 14.89 -11.09
CA PHE A 54 3.67 15.74 -9.96
C PHE A 54 3.98 14.93 -8.70
N LEU A 55 3.11 13.99 -8.31
CA LEU A 55 3.31 13.16 -7.11
C LEU A 55 4.51 12.22 -7.25
N TYR A 56 4.71 11.64 -8.42
CA TYR A 56 5.84 10.79 -8.70
C TYR A 56 7.18 11.53 -8.50
N TRP A 57 7.30 12.74 -9.04
CA TRP A 57 8.52 13.54 -8.90
C TRP A 57 8.67 14.15 -7.51
N TYR A 58 7.54 14.56 -6.87
CA TYR A 58 7.55 15.05 -5.50
C TYR A 58 8.15 14.02 -4.54
N ARG A 59 7.73 12.77 -4.64
CA ARG A 59 8.31 11.65 -3.88
C ARG A 59 9.80 11.45 -4.18
N ARG A 60 10.26 11.76 -5.38
CA ARG A 60 11.66 11.68 -5.81
C ARG A 60 12.46 12.94 -5.53
N ASN A 61 12.09 13.71 -4.53
CA ASN A 61 12.74 14.96 -4.11
C ASN A 61 12.64 16.14 -5.10
N VAL A 62 11.77 16.12 -6.08
CA VAL A 62 11.48 17.29 -6.87
C VAL A 62 10.32 18.03 -6.21
N GLN A 63 10.61 18.72 -5.10
CA GLN A 63 9.63 19.36 -4.25
C GLN A 63 9.59 20.88 -4.47
N SER A 64 8.49 21.52 -4.08
CA SER A 64 8.25 22.95 -4.29
C SER A 64 9.34 23.86 -3.73
N ILE A 65 10.04 23.41 -2.68
CA ILE A 65 11.14 24.14 -2.03
C ILE A 65 12.31 24.43 -2.98
N LEU A 66 12.50 23.64 -4.04
CA LEU A 66 13.54 23.88 -5.04
C LEU A 66 13.33 25.19 -5.80
N GLY A 67 12.09 25.65 -5.91
CA GLY A 67 11.73 26.95 -6.47
C GLY A 67 11.76 28.10 -5.47
N ARG A 68 12.30 27.89 -4.26
CA ARG A 68 12.37 28.91 -3.23
C ARG A 68 13.15 30.13 -3.73
N HIS A 69 12.59 31.31 -3.51
CA HIS A 69 13.22 32.59 -3.78
C HIS A 69 13.19 33.47 -2.52
N LYS A 70 14.21 34.28 -2.33
CA LYS A 70 14.36 35.17 -1.18
C LYS A 70 14.82 36.53 -1.67
N ASP A 71 14.03 37.54 -1.37
CA ASP A 71 14.32 38.94 -1.80
C ASP A 71 15.32 39.60 -0.89
N VAL A 72 15.35 39.23 0.39
CA VAL A 72 16.24 39.81 1.40
C VAL A 72 17.37 38.83 1.69
N ARG A 73 18.62 39.25 1.50
CA ARG A 73 19.85 38.43 1.64
C ARG A 73 19.78 37.16 0.82
N PRO A 74 19.71 37.25 -0.51
CA PRO A 74 19.65 36.07 -1.38
C PRO A 74 20.88 35.19 -1.27
N GLU A 75 22.01 35.70 -0.76
CA GLU A 75 23.24 34.96 -0.49
C GLU A 75 23.12 33.93 0.65
N ILE A 76 22.12 34.13 1.55
CA ILE A 76 21.82 33.19 2.64
C ILE A 76 20.47 32.50 2.27
N MET A 77 20.56 31.53 1.40
CA MET A 77 19.40 30.79 0.95
C MET A 77 19.72 29.28 0.93
N ASN A 78 19.40 28.63 2.03
CA ASN A 78 19.58 27.19 2.15
C ASN A 78 18.30 26.47 1.73
N ILE A 79 18.44 25.41 0.97
CA ILE A 79 17.35 24.54 0.55
C ILE A 79 17.54 23.20 1.26
N VAL A 80 16.64 22.91 2.20
CA VAL A 80 16.60 21.65 2.93
C VAL A 80 15.35 20.91 2.55
N GLN A 81 15.51 19.70 2.05
CA GLN A 81 14.41 18.83 1.69
C GLN A 81 14.31 17.67 2.69
N MET A 82 13.17 17.57 3.35
CA MET A 82 12.82 16.43 4.18
C MET A 82 11.83 15.57 3.40
N ASN A 83 12.29 14.40 2.94
CA ASN A 83 11.47 13.56 2.06
C ASN A 83 10.48 12.68 2.84
N HIS A 84 9.60 13.32 3.61
CA HIS A 84 8.54 12.61 4.32
C HIS A 84 7.51 11.97 3.37
N ALA A 85 7.43 12.40 2.10
CA ALA A 85 6.57 11.75 1.12
C ALA A 85 7.01 10.30 0.84
N ASP A 86 8.33 10.07 0.69
CA ASP A 86 8.87 8.72 0.52
C ASP A 86 8.74 7.88 1.79
N GLU A 87 8.95 8.49 2.96
CA GLU A 87 8.74 7.86 4.27
C GLU A 87 7.30 7.34 4.42
N ILE A 88 6.30 8.16 4.07
CA ILE A 88 4.87 7.77 4.13
C ILE A 88 4.61 6.58 3.20
N VAL A 89 5.07 6.64 1.95
CA VAL A 89 4.86 5.55 0.99
C VAL A 89 5.60 4.28 1.41
N ALA A 90 6.84 4.39 1.87
CA ALA A 90 7.62 3.25 2.36
C ALA A 90 6.94 2.57 3.54
N PHE A 91 6.45 3.35 4.51
CA PHE A 91 5.67 2.81 5.64
C PHE A 91 4.40 2.09 5.15
N LYS A 92 3.60 2.74 4.28
CA LYS A 92 2.36 2.18 3.77
C LYS A 92 2.58 0.89 2.99
N ASN A 93 3.60 0.84 2.12
CA ASN A 93 3.96 -0.36 1.38
C ASN A 93 4.35 -1.51 2.32
N GLY A 94 5.27 -1.24 3.26
CA GLY A 94 5.73 -2.24 4.21
C GLY A 94 4.64 -2.71 5.17
N TYR A 95 3.67 -1.86 5.51
CA TYR A 95 2.57 -2.25 6.37
C TYR A 95 1.47 -3.02 5.62
N PHE A 96 1.19 -2.67 4.36
CA PHE A 96 0.14 -3.29 3.55
C PHE A 96 0.54 -4.68 3.06
N LEU A 97 1.76 -4.85 2.54
CA LEU A 97 2.32 -6.12 2.06
C LEU A 97 3.56 -6.52 2.87
N THR A 98 3.40 -6.67 4.18
CA THR A 98 4.47 -7.18 5.05
C THR A 98 4.88 -8.60 4.65
N GLN A 99 3.91 -9.39 4.26
CA GLN A 99 4.07 -10.68 3.62
C GLN A 99 3.28 -10.68 2.30
N PRO A 100 3.72 -11.46 1.31
CA PRO A 100 2.98 -11.60 0.07
C PRO A 100 1.53 -12.02 0.32
N ALA A 101 0.60 -11.43 -0.42
CA ALA A 101 -0.78 -11.86 -0.40
C ALA A 101 -0.87 -13.27 -1.03
N PHE A 102 -1.68 -14.14 -0.45
CA PHE A 102 -1.85 -15.51 -0.90
C PHE A 102 -3.32 -15.92 -0.87
N TYR A 103 -3.66 -16.96 -1.62
CA TYR A 103 -5.01 -17.48 -1.63
C TYR A 103 -5.20 -18.56 -0.58
N VAL A 104 -6.32 -18.50 0.11
CA VAL A 104 -6.79 -19.53 1.04
C VAL A 104 -8.03 -20.20 0.51
N SER A 105 -8.19 -21.47 0.84
CA SER A 105 -9.38 -22.22 0.48
C SER A 105 -10.58 -21.84 1.34
N ARG A 106 -11.75 -21.74 0.72
CA ARG A 106 -13.02 -21.54 1.43
C ARG A 106 -13.67 -22.87 1.87
N ASN A 107 -13.21 -23.97 1.32
CA ASN A 107 -13.70 -25.29 1.65
C ASN A 107 -12.56 -26.34 1.58
N ASP A 108 -12.66 -27.39 2.39
CA ASP A 108 -11.61 -28.41 2.50
C ASP A 108 -11.36 -29.16 1.18
N ALA A 109 -12.39 -29.30 0.34
CA ALA A 109 -12.28 -30.02 -0.93
C ALA A 109 -11.44 -29.27 -1.97
N ALA A 110 -11.31 -27.95 -1.83
CA ALA A 110 -10.53 -27.11 -2.74
C ALA A 110 -9.08 -26.87 -2.29
N GLN A 111 -8.69 -27.27 -1.07
CA GLN A 111 -7.37 -26.96 -0.49
C GLN A 111 -6.20 -27.34 -1.42
N SER A 112 -6.16 -28.59 -1.91
CA SER A 112 -5.07 -29.03 -2.78
C SER A 112 -5.01 -28.28 -4.13
N LYS A 113 -6.14 -27.73 -4.58
CA LYS A 113 -6.20 -26.90 -5.78
C LYS A 113 -5.68 -25.49 -5.51
N VAL A 114 -6.01 -24.95 -4.35
CA VAL A 114 -5.53 -23.61 -3.92
C VAL A 114 -4.02 -23.64 -3.66
N ASP A 115 -3.49 -24.71 -3.10
CA ASP A 115 -2.03 -24.89 -2.93
C ASP A 115 -1.31 -24.83 -4.29
N LYS A 116 -1.83 -25.54 -5.31
CA LYS A 116 -1.30 -25.46 -6.67
C LYS A 116 -1.46 -24.09 -7.29
N LEU A 117 -2.57 -23.40 -7.03
CA LEU A 117 -2.80 -22.03 -7.50
C LEU A 117 -1.72 -21.08 -6.95
N ASN A 118 -1.44 -21.16 -5.65
CA ASN A 118 -0.38 -20.38 -5.00
C ASN A 118 1.01 -20.72 -5.57
N GLU A 119 1.28 -21.99 -5.89
CA GLU A 119 2.52 -22.40 -6.53
C GLU A 119 2.70 -21.76 -7.93
N TYR A 120 1.66 -21.77 -8.76
CA TYR A 120 1.69 -21.10 -10.06
C TYR A 120 1.94 -19.58 -9.93
N LEU A 121 1.30 -18.92 -8.98
CA LEU A 121 1.48 -17.48 -8.75
C LEU A 121 2.87 -17.16 -8.21
N TYR A 122 3.41 -17.99 -7.33
CA TYR A 122 4.78 -17.86 -6.87
C TYR A 122 5.78 -17.96 -8.03
N ARG A 123 5.64 -18.96 -8.90
CA ARG A 123 6.51 -19.16 -10.06
C ARG A 123 6.37 -18.05 -11.10
N SER A 124 5.20 -17.44 -11.23
CA SER A 124 4.97 -16.31 -12.14
C SER A 124 5.51 -14.97 -11.65
N GLY A 125 6.06 -14.90 -10.42
CA GLY A 125 6.53 -13.66 -9.83
C GLY A 125 5.41 -12.65 -9.51
N LYS A 126 4.17 -13.11 -9.32
CA LYS A 126 3.02 -12.24 -9.05
C LYS A 126 3.21 -11.37 -7.80
N GLN A 127 3.96 -11.87 -6.82
CA GLN A 127 4.22 -11.18 -5.56
C GLN A 127 5.04 -9.89 -5.75
N GLU A 128 6.06 -9.96 -6.59
CA GLU A 128 6.89 -8.80 -6.95
C GLU A 128 6.08 -7.75 -7.71
N VAL A 129 5.22 -8.21 -8.60
CA VAL A 129 4.31 -7.35 -9.36
C VAL A 129 3.29 -6.67 -8.44
N ASP A 130 2.73 -7.39 -7.45
CA ASP A 130 1.83 -6.81 -6.46
C ASP A 130 2.51 -5.72 -5.62
N ASN A 131 3.76 -5.93 -5.22
CA ASN A 131 4.55 -4.90 -4.52
C ASN A 131 4.73 -3.64 -5.39
N GLU A 132 4.96 -3.80 -6.69
CA GLU A 132 5.10 -2.67 -7.60
C GLU A 132 3.77 -1.93 -7.78
N ILE A 133 2.66 -2.63 -7.94
CA ILE A 133 1.32 -2.05 -8.02
C ILE A 133 0.98 -1.27 -6.74
N VAL A 134 1.28 -1.86 -5.57
CA VAL A 134 1.06 -1.22 -4.27
C VAL A 134 1.91 0.04 -4.13
N ASN A 135 3.14 0.00 -4.60
CA ASN A 135 4.01 1.17 -4.64
C ASN A 135 3.44 2.29 -5.54
N TRP A 136 2.88 1.93 -6.70
CA TRP A 136 2.22 2.88 -7.59
C TRP A 136 0.98 3.50 -6.93
N PHE A 137 0.05 2.69 -6.44
CA PHE A 137 -1.19 3.27 -5.92
C PHE A 137 -0.97 4.08 -4.63
N HIS A 138 0.00 3.75 -3.77
CA HIS A 138 0.35 4.61 -2.64
C HIS A 138 1.01 5.91 -3.09
N THR A 139 1.73 5.90 -4.21
CA THR A 139 2.39 7.10 -4.73
C THR A 139 1.40 8.03 -5.43
N VAL A 140 0.65 7.52 -6.41
CA VAL A 140 -0.18 8.34 -7.29
C VAL A 140 -1.69 8.09 -7.18
N GLY A 141 -2.11 7.18 -6.30
CA GLY A 141 -3.52 6.85 -6.04
C GLY A 141 -4.06 5.67 -6.83
N LYS A 142 -3.42 5.30 -7.94
CA LYS A 142 -3.77 4.19 -8.81
C LYS A 142 -2.55 3.36 -9.17
N GLY A 143 -2.75 2.06 -9.39
CA GLY A 143 -1.79 1.15 -10.00
C GLY A 143 -2.45 0.38 -11.13
N ALA A 144 -1.71 -0.05 -12.12
CA ALA A 144 -2.22 -0.82 -13.25
C ALA A 144 -1.48 -2.15 -13.40
N LEU A 145 -2.23 -3.22 -13.57
CA LEU A 145 -1.74 -4.56 -13.85
C LEU A 145 -2.09 -4.94 -15.29
N TYR A 146 -1.14 -5.48 -16.01
CA TYR A 146 -1.37 -6.16 -17.29
C TYR A 146 -1.19 -7.66 -17.13
N VAL A 147 -2.11 -8.44 -17.68
CA VAL A 147 -2.07 -9.90 -17.63
C VAL A 147 -1.98 -10.45 -19.04
N GLU A 148 -0.99 -11.31 -19.29
CA GLU A 148 -0.81 -11.99 -20.56
C GLU A 148 -0.85 -13.50 -20.35
N ALA A 149 -1.61 -14.22 -21.19
CA ALA A 149 -1.54 -15.67 -21.20
C ALA A 149 -0.22 -16.10 -21.82
N ASP A 150 0.49 -17.02 -21.19
CA ASP A 150 1.74 -17.51 -21.74
C ASP A 150 1.53 -18.16 -23.10
N ARG A 151 2.20 -17.65 -24.14
CA ARG A 151 2.11 -18.15 -25.52
C ARG A 151 3.02 -19.34 -25.77
N ARG A 152 3.99 -19.59 -24.88
CA ARG A 152 5.02 -20.62 -25.08
C ARG A 152 4.54 -22.00 -24.64
N GLY A 153 3.40 -22.08 -23.92
CA GLY A 153 2.86 -23.32 -23.40
C GLY A 153 3.67 -23.88 -22.24
N ASP A 154 4.34 -23.02 -21.48
CA ASP A 154 5.01 -23.40 -20.25
C ASP A 154 3.97 -23.77 -19.22
N GLU A 155 3.98 -25.01 -18.77
CA GLU A 155 3.06 -25.51 -17.74
C GLU A 155 3.36 -24.92 -16.36
N ASP A 156 4.59 -24.45 -16.15
CA ASP A 156 5.03 -23.88 -14.88
C ASP A 156 4.52 -22.46 -14.66
N THR A 157 4.25 -21.71 -15.75
CA THR A 157 3.76 -20.33 -15.71
C THR A 157 2.60 -20.13 -16.70
N PRO A 158 1.35 -20.44 -16.31
CA PRO A 158 0.22 -20.36 -17.24
C PRO A 158 -0.11 -18.93 -17.71
N LEU A 159 0.30 -17.93 -16.97
CA LEU A 159 0.14 -16.52 -17.28
C LEU A 159 1.31 -15.70 -16.77
N HIS A 160 1.53 -14.55 -17.38
CA HIS A 160 2.45 -13.53 -16.92
C HIS A 160 1.68 -12.30 -16.47
N ALA A 161 2.15 -11.67 -15.42
CA ALA A 161 1.61 -10.44 -14.89
C ALA A 161 2.70 -9.36 -14.89
N TYR A 162 2.35 -8.13 -15.26
CA TYR A 162 3.27 -7.00 -15.33
C TYR A 162 2.63 -5.78 -14.68
N ALA A 163 3.35 -5.08 -13.84
CA ALA A 163 2.94 -3.77 -13.39
C ALA A 163 3.17 -2.75 -14.51
N LEU A 164 2.15 -1.97 -14.83
CA LEU A 164 2.23 -0.87 -15.78
C LEU A 164 2.35 0.46 -15.05
N ASP A 165 3.05 1.39 -15.67
CA ASP A 165 3.07 2.78 -15.22
C ASP A 165 1.68 3.40 -15.43
N PRO A 166 0.97 3.82 -14.36
CA PRO A 166 -0.37 4.38 -14.49
C PRO A 166 -0.41 5.68 -15.30
N ARG A 167 0.74 6.34 -15.51
CA ARG A 167 0.83 7.50 -16.38
C ARG A 167 0.69 7.16 -17.86
N SER A 168 0.91 5.90 -18.23
CA SER A 168 0.80 5.41 -19.62
C SER A 168 -0.27 4.34 -19.79
N ALA A 169 -0.91 3.88 -18.71
CA ALA A 169 -1.94 2.85 -18.77
C ALA A 169 -3.17 3.28 -17.97
N PHE A 170 -4.35 3.12 -18.56
CA PHE A 170 -5.62 3.45 -17.92
C PHE A 170 -6.75 2.55 -18.41
N VAL A 171 -7.83 2.51 -17.61
CA VAL A 171 -9.04 1.76 -17.92
C VAL A 171 -10.18 2.74 -18.13
N VAL A 172 -10.99 2.48 -19.15
CA VAL A 172 -12.20 3.24 -19.46
C VAL A 172 -13.43 2.41 -19.08
N TYR A 173 -14.34 3.02 -18.34
CA TYR A 173 -15.48 2.37 -17.74
C TYR A 173 -16.79 2.71 -18.44
N SER A 174 -17.78 1.84 -18.31
CA SER A 174 -19.18 2.11 -18.71
C SER A 174 -19.81 3.17 -17.82
N LEU A 175 -20.68 3.99 -18.39
CA LEU A 175 -21.53 4.92 -17.65
C LEU A 175 -22.65 4.23 -16.86
N ARG A 176 -22.90 2.94 -17.08
CA ARG A 176 -23.93 2.19 -16.36
C ARG A 176 -23.55 1.96 -14.89
N PRO A 177 -24.56 1.86 -14.01
CA PRO A 177 -24.30 1.46 -12.63
C PRO A 177 -23.52 0.15 -12.57
N GLY A 178 -22.44 0.14 -11.80
CA GLY A 178 -21.49 -0.99 -11.72
C GLY A 178 -20.12 -0.67 -12.31
N ASN A 179 -20.03 0.34 -13.20
CA ASN A 179 -18.78 0.83 -13.78
C ASN A 179 -17.92 -0.33 -14.32
N GLU A 180 -18.52 -1.16 -15.19
CA GLU A 180 -17.77 -2.25 -15.82
C GLU A 180 -16.71 -1.68 -16.77
N PRO A 181 -15.51 -2.26 -16.83
CA PRO A 181 -14.51 -1.85 -17.80
C PRO A 181 -14.98 -2.15 -19.24
N VAL A 182 -14.86 -1.16 -20.12
CA VAL A 182 -15.20 -1.24 -21.54
C VAL A 182 -13.94 -1.46 -22.37
N MET A 183 -12.86 -0.72 -22.07
CA MET A 183 -11.56 -0.90 -22.71
C MET A 183 -10.42 -0.58 -21.73
N GLY A 184 -9.28 -1.26 -21.92
CA GLY A 184 -8.01 -0.95 -21.30
C GLY A 184 -7.05 -0.39 -22.33
N VAL A 185 -6.36 0.69 -22.01
CA VAL A 185 -5.42 1.36 -22.92
C VAL A 185 -4.04 1.40 -22.27
N ASN A 186 -3.04 0.99 -23.04
CA ASN A 186 -1.64 1.24 -22.71
C ASN A 186 -1.00 1.95 -23.91
N PHE A 187 -0.20 2.98 -23.67
CA PHE A 187 0.44 3.70 -24.75
C PHE A 187 1.90 3.99 -24.45
N VAL A 188 2.70 4.02 -25.50
CA VAL A 188 4.11 4.35 -25.43
C VAL A 188 4.38 5.50 -26.40
N VAL A 189 5.13 6.48 -25.93
CA VAL A 189 5.55 7.62 -26.73
C VAL A 189 7.06 7.55 -26.94
N GLN A 190 7.45 7.58 -28.21
CA GLN A 190 8.85 7.60 -28.61
C GLN A 190 9.09 8.72 -29.65
N GLY A 191 9.67 9.83 -29.16
CA GLY A 191 9.81 11.04 -29.97
C GLY A 191 8.46 11.66 -30.32
N ASP A 192 8.18 11.80 -31.62
CA ASP A 192 6.92 12.36 -32.12
C ASP A 192 5.87 11.28 -32.46
N VAL A 193 6.16 10.01 -32.19
CA VAL A 193 5.28 8.88 -32.48
C VAL A 193 4.70 8.33 -31.19
N SER A 194 3.41 8.07 -31.21
CA SER A 194 2.70 7.33 -30.16
C SER A 194 2.15 6.01 -30.71
N LYS A 195 2.27 4.95 -29.93
CA LYS A 195 1.64 3.66 -30.17
C LYS A 195 0.72 3.34 -29.02
N PHE A 196 -0.47 2.83 -29.34
CA PHE A 196 -1.48 2.47 -28.38
C PHE A 196 -1.88 1.02 -28.56
N ASP A 197 -1.93 0.28 -27.46
CA ASP A 197 -2.57 -1.02 -27.41
C ASP A 197 -3.88 -0.85 -26.63
N VAL A 198 -5.00 -1.16 -27.30
CA VAL A 198 -6.35 -1.01 -26.76
C VAL A 198 -7.01 -2.37 -26.70
N TRP A 199 -7.27 -2.84 -25.50
CA TRP A 199 -7.93 -4.12 -25.24
C TRP A 199 -9.41 -3.91 -24.94
N THR A 200 -10.24 -4.59 -25.66
CA THR A 200 -11.64 -4.84 -25.35
C THR A 200 -11.83 -6.30 -24.93
N ARG A 201 -13.04 -6.73 -24.60
CA ARG A 201 -13.27 -8.14 -24.31
C ARG A 201 -12.96 -9.07 -25.48
N ASP A 202 -13.29 -8.63 -26.70
CA ASP A 202 -13.23 -9.49 -27.89
C ASP A 202 -12.03 -9.21 -28.79
N LYS A 203 -11.53 -7.97 -28.79
CA LYS A 203 -10.53 -7.51 -29.74
C LYS A 203 -9.40 -6.74 -29.05
N VAL A 204 -8.24 -6.77 -29.70
CA VAL A 204 -7.09 -5.91 -29.41
C VAL A 204 -6.85 -5.02 -30.62
N PHE A 205 -6.83 -3.72 -30.43
CA PHE A 205 -6.53 -2.74 -31.46
C PHE A 205 -5.14 -2.17 -31.22
N HIS A 206 -4.28 -2.28 -32.22
CA HIS A 206 -2.99 -1.61 -32.23
C HIS A 206 -3.13 -0.32 -33.03
N LEU A 207 -3.03 0.82 -32.34
CA LEU A 207 -3.19 2.13 -32.96
C LEU A 207 -1.84 2.84 -33.03
N TYR A 208 -1.70 3.68 -34.03
CA TYR A 208 -0.57 4.60 -34.14
C TYR A 208 -1.05 6.04 -34.14
N GLY A 209 -0.16 6.94 -33.76
CA GLY A 209 -0.51 8.35 -33.72
C GLY A 209 0.70 9.26 -33.56
N GLY A 210 0.42 10.51 -33.32
CA GLY A 210 1.40 11.54 -33.04
C GLY A 210 1.45 11.90 -31.56
N ALA A 211 2.58 12.40 -31.12
CA ALA A 211 2.74 12.97 -29.80
C ALA A 211 3.33 14.37 -29.89
N ARG A 212 2.82 15.30 -29.08
CA ARG A 212 3.43 16.59 -28.83
C ARG A 212 3.83 16.67 -27.36
N GLY A 213 5.03 17.20 -27.13
CA GLY A 213 5.56 17.35 -25.78
C GLY A 213 6.42 16.16 -25.33
N ARG A 214 7.12 16.34 -24.22
CA ARG A 214 8.10 15.36 -23.73
C ARG A 214 7.57 14.74 -22.43
N MET A 215 7.29 13.47 -22.45
CA MET A 215 6.79 12.73 -21.30
C MET A 215 7.85 12.47 -20.20
N ILE A 216 9.13 12.75 -20.49
CA ILE A 216 10.21 12.41 -19.57
C ILE A 216 11.17 13.57 -19.43
N THR A 217 10.89 14.47 -18.55
CA THR A 217 11.89 15.28 -17.82
C THR A 217 11.22 15.95 -16.62
N SER A 218 11.98 16.35 -15.65
CA SER A 218 11.66 16.89 -14.33
C SER A 218 10.63 18.03 -14.24
N GLN A 219 9.94 18.33 -15.29
CA GLN A 219 8.78 19.22 -15.37
C GLN A 219 7.86 18.65 -16.45
N ALA A 220 6.70 18.13 -16.03
CA ALA A 220 5.63 17.81 -16.95
C ALA A 220 5.35 19.07 -17.79
N SER A 221 5.63 19.02 -19.07
CA SER A 221 5.17 20.09 -19.93
C SER A 221 3.66 19.96 -20.03
N HIS A 222 2.93 21.03 -19.68
CA HIS A 222 1.48 21.11 -19.81
C HIS A 222 0.97 20.87 -21.25
N ASP A 223 1.90 20.68 -22.16
CA ASP A 223 1.66 20.52 -23.61
C ASP A 223 1.78 19.05 -24.08
N PHE A 224 1.84 18.06 -23.14
CA PHE A 224 1.85 16.67 -23.56
C PHE A 224 0.48 16.28 -24.10
N LEU A 225 0.42 15.95 -25.37
CA LEU A 225 -0.76 15.43 -26.05
C LEU A 225 -0.37 14.27 -26.95
N ALA A 226 -0.74 13.05 -26.55
CA ALA A 226 -0.71 11.90 -27.43
C ALA A 226 -2.07 11.82 -28.13
N THR A 227 -2.07 11.50 -29.42
CA THR A 227 -3.29 11.42 -30.22
C THR A 227 -3.23 10.19 -31.10
N ALA A 228 -4.25 9.34 -31.05
CA ALA A 228 -4.41 8.21 -31.97
C ALA A 228 -4.93 8.73 -33.32
N VAL A 229 -4.31 8.30 -34.42
CA VAL A 229 -4.63 8.75 -35.78
C VAL A 229 -5.14 7.63 -36.65
N GLY A 230 -4.64 6.40 -36.47
CA GLY A 230 -5.04 5.27 -37.32
C GLY A 230 -4.85 3.93 -36.66
N ILE A 231 -5.44 2.90 -37.22
CA ILE A 231 -5.34 1.51 -36.81
C ILE A 231 -4.20 0.86 -37.57
N GLU A 232 -3.24 0.26 -36.87
CA GLU A 232 -2.15 -0.53 -37.49
C GLU A 232 -2.60 -1.97 -37.74
N SER A 233 -3.21 -2.61 -36.71
CA SER A 233 -3.76 -3.96 -36.79
C SER A 233 -4.85 -4.18 -35.79
N VAL A 234 -5.66 -5.21 -36.02
CA VAL A 234 -6.71 -5.68 -35.11
C VAL A 234 -6.55 -7.18 -34.92
N GLU A 235 -6.49 -7.62 -33.68
CA GLU A 235 -6.38 -9.03 -33.31
C GLU A 235 -7.55 -9.44 -32.41
N ALA A 236 -7.85 -10.74 -32.35
CA ALA A 236 -8.79 -11.26 -31.37
C ALA A 236 -8.15 -11.30 -29.98
N ASN A 237 -8.88 -10.90 -28.96
CA ASN A 237 -8.43 -11.02 -27.58
C ASN A 237 -8.62 -12.47 -27.08
N PRO A 238 -7.56 -13.25 -26.89
CA PRO A 238 -7.69 -14.64 -26.49
C PRO A 238 -8.20 -14.82 -25.06
N LEU A 239 -8.08 -13.80 -24.22
CA LEU A 239 -8.50 -13.86 -22.82
C LEU A 239 -10.03 -13.70 -22.66
N GLY A 240 -10.71 -13.02 -23.62
CA GLY A 240 -12.13 -12.71 -23.53
C GLY A 240 -12.52 -11.86 -22.31
N GLU A 241 -11.52 -11.20 -21.75
CA GLU A 241 -11.61 -10.21 -20.65
C GLU A 241 -10.58 -9.12 -20.92
N ILE A 242 -10.78 -7.95 -20.34
CA ILE A 242 -9.81 -6.85 -20.47
C ILE A 242 -8.61 -7.13 -19.57
N PRO A 243 -7.38 -7.28 -20.12
CA PRO A 243 -6.21 -7.70 -19.34
C PRO A 243 -5.58 -6.58 -18.53
N ILE A 244 -5.96 -5.33 -18.74
CA ILE A 244 -5.53 -4.19 -17.91
C ILE A 244 -6.49 -4.04 -16.75
N ILE A 245 -5.94 -4.09 -15.54
CA ILE A 245 -6.70 -4.05 -14.28
C ILE A 245 -6.20 -2.89 -13.45
N GLU A 246 -7.10 -1.97 -13.09
CA GLU A 246 -6.79 -0.83 -12.25
C GLU A 246 -6.97 -1.18 -10.76
N TYR A 247 -5.95 -0.93 -9.97
CA TYR A 247 -5.96 -1.03 -8.51
C TYR A 247 -6.00 0.37 -7.90
N ARG A 248 -6.82 0.54 -6.85
CA ARG A 248 -7.09 1.83 -6.23
C ARG A 248 -6.65 1.83 -4.78
N TYR A 249 -5.99 2.90 -4.36
CA TYR A 249 -5.64 3.08 -2.96
C TYR A 249 -6.86 3.43 -2.09
N ASN A 250 -7.71 4.32 -2.61
CA ASN A 250 -8.93 4.76 -1.93
C ASN A 250 -10.03 5.09 -2.94
N SER A 251 -11.22 5.45 -2.45
CA SER A 251 -12.40 5.71 -3.29
C SER A 251 -12.29 6.92 -4.21
N VAL A 252 -11.36 7.84 -3.92
CA VAL A 252 -11.13 9.06 -4.70
C VAL A 252 -9.82 9.02 -5.49
N ASN A 253 -9.11 7.90 -5.48
CA ASN A 253 -7.86 7.68 -6.18
C ASN A 253 -6.77 8.70 -5.82
N MET A 254 -6.69 9.11 -4.53
CA MET A 254 -5.63 9.99 -4.01
C MET A 254 -4.42 9.18 -3.57
N GLY A 255 -3.21 9.70 -3.80
CA GLY A 255 -1.98 9.13 -3.26
C GLY A 255 -1.90 9.22 -1.73
N ALA A 256 -1.05 8.40 -1.12
CA ALA A 256 -0.98 8.26 0.35
C ALA A 256 -0.52 9.54 1.07
N PHE A 257 0.27 10.39 0.43
CA PHE A 257 0.77 11.65 0.98
C PHE A 257 0.15 12.90 0.33
N GLU A 258 -0.70 12.73 -0.68
CA GLU A 258 -1.24 13.82 -1.50
C GLU A 258 -1.94 14.90 -0.66
N SER A 259 -2.77 14.49 0.29
CA SER A 259 -3.51 15.42 1.16
C SER A 259 -2.63 16.24 2.10
N VAL A 260 -1.41 15.80 2.34
CA VAL A 260 -0.46 16.46 3.27
C VAL A 260 0.66 17.21 2.57
N VAL A 261 0.69 17.23 1.24
CA VAL A 261 1.71 17.99 0.46
C VAL A 261 1.88 19.43 0.98
N PRO A 262 0.82 20.20 1.26
CA PRO A 262 1.00 21.56 1.80
C PRO A 262 1.69 21.60 3.17
N LEU A 263 1.49 20.59 4.01
CA LEU A 263 2.17 20.48 5.31
C LEU A 263 3.64 20.11 5.12
N LEU A 264 3.93 19.22 4.18
CA LEU A 264 5.31 18.83 3.83
C LEU A 264 6.10 20.03 3.28
N ASP A 265 5.48 20.83 2.42
CA ASP A 265 6.07 22.07 1.92
C ASP A 265 6.32 23.09 3.05
N ALA A 266 5.39 23.20 4.00
CA ALA A 266 5.56 24.05 5.17
C ALA A 266 6.73 23.61 6.05
N ILE A 267 6.89 22.30 6.30
CA ILE A 267 8.02 21.72 7.05
C ILE A 267 9.33 22.06 6.36
N ASN A 268 9.45 21.84 5.06
CA ASN A 268 10.65 22.15 4.28
C ASN A 268 11.01 23.63 4.35
N ASN A 269 10.01 24.51 4.27
CA ASN A 269 10.21 25.95 4.39
C ASN A 269 10.70 26.36 5.79
N VAL A 270 10.10 25.81 6.85
CA VAL A 270 10.48 26.12 8.23
C VAL A 270 11.89 25.62 8.52
N VAL A 271 12.24 24.40 8.10
CA VAL A 271 13.59 23.86 8.28
C VAL A 271 14.62 24.65 7.50
N SER A 272 14.35 25.03 6.25
CA SER A 272 15.23 25.87 5.45
C SER A 272 15.44 27.25 6.08
N ASN A 273 14.37 27.89 6.58
CA ASN A 273 14.44 29.16 7.30
C ASN A 273 15.28 29.03 8.59
N ARG A 274 15.18 27.89 9.28
CA ARG A 274 15.97 27.62 10.48
C ARG A 274 17.46 27.56 10.17
N VAL A 275 17.84 26.88 9.09
CA VAL A 275 19.24 26.81 8.64
C VAL A 275 19.74 28.19 8.21
N ASP A 276 18.95 28.95 7.45
CA ASP A 276 19.26 30.34 7.11
C ASP A 276 19.47 31.22 8.36
N GLY A 277 18.61 31.06 9.37
CA GLY A 277 18.72 31.77 10.64
C GLY A 277 20.03 31.46 11.38
N VAL A 278 20.46 30.19 11.40
CA VAL A 278 21.75 29.81 11.98
C VAL A 278 22.92 30.44 11.22
N GLU A 279 22.88 30.38 9.90
CA GLU A 279 23.92 30.99 9.06
C GLU A 279 23.96 32.53 9.23
N GLN A 280 22.79 33.17 9.27
CA GLN A 280 22.68 34.61 9.53
C GLN A 280 23.21 34.99 10.92
N PHE A 281 22.99 34.13 11.93
CA PHE A 281 23.53 34.35 13.27
C PHE A 281 25.04 34.31 13.29
N ILE A 282 25.68 33.39 12.56
CA ILE A 282 27.12 33.28 12.42
C ILE A 282 27.68 34.55 11.73
N GLN A 283 26.93 35.13 10.79
CA GLN A 283 27.28 36.38 10.09
C GLN A 283 26.73 37.62 10.80
N SER A 284 26.61 37.61 12.12
CA SER A 284 25.94 38.62 12.96
C SER A 284 26.28 40.05 12.57
N LEU A 285 25.26 40.89 12.64
CA LEU A 285 25.39 42.33 12.30
C LEU A 285 26.18 43.06 13.42
N MET A 286 27.37 43.54 13.08
CA MET A 286 28.12 44.39 13.96
C MET A 286 27.68 45.86 13.83
N VAL A 287 27.15 46.38 14.91
CA VAL A 287 26.78 47.82 14.95
C VAL A 287 27.88 48.58 15.67
N MET A 288 28.45 49.50 14.95
CA MET A 288 29.46 50.44 15.47
C MET A 288 28.81 51.77 15.85
N VAL A 289 28.94 52.17 17.08
CA VAL A 289 28.41 53.40 17.60
C VAL A 289 29.55 54.33 18.00
N ASN A 290 29.51 55.60 17.53
CA ASN A 290 30.56 56.62 17.81
C ASN A 290 31.97 56.19 17.37
N CYS A 291 32.09 55.48 16.24
CA CYS A 291 33.37 54.98 15.73
C CYS A 291 33.55 55.39 14.27
N GLU A 292 34.79 55.65 13.87
CA GLU A 292 35.21 55.73 12.48
C GLU A 292 36.09 54.56 12.11
N LEU A 293 35.90 54.06 10.90
CA LEU A 293 36.79 53.04 10.32
C LEU A 293 38.15 53.68 9.99
N PRO A 294 39.26 52.96 10.13
CA PRO A 294 40.58 53.42 9.67
C PRO A 294 40.54 53.82 8.19
N GLU A 295 41.34 54.84 7.81
CA GLU A 295 41.45 55.23 6.40
C GLU A 295 41.78 54.08 5.51
N GLY A 296 40.95 53.82 4.50
CA GLY A 296 41.11 52.71 3.53
C GLY A 296 40.46 51.42 3.89
N ALA A 297 39.83 51.26 5.07
CA ALA A 297 39.07 50.07 5.43
C ALA A 297 37.64 50.17 4.91
N THR A 298 37.17 49.13 4.23
CA THR A 298 35.80 48.99 3.76
C THR A 298 34.99 48.07 4.68
N SER A 299 33.66 48.15 4.60
CA SER A 299 32.80 47.24 5.34
C SER A 299 33.07 45.75 5.03
N ASN A 300 33.61 45.44 3.86
CA ASN A 300 34.02 44.09 3.49
C ASN A 300 35.28 43.63 4.22
N ASP A 301 36.21 44.53 4.52
CA ASP A 301 37.43 44.18 5.30
C ASP A 301 37.10 43.77 6.74
N VAL A 302 36.03 44.37 7.28
CA VAL A 302 35.44 44.02 8.59
C VAL A 302 34.96 42.57 8.61
N ARG A 303 34.29 42.21 7.56
CA ARG A 303 33.66 40.90 7.36
C ARG A 303 34.75 39.81 7.19
N ASP A 304 35.78 40.10 6.42
CA ASP A 304 36.77 39.10 6.01
C ASP A 304 37.88 38.87 7.07
N ARG A 305 38.19 39.88 7.87
CA ARG A 305 39.29 39.82 8.85
C ARG A 305 38.87 39.56 10.30
N GLY A 306 37.56 39.74 10.61
CA GLY A 306 37.00 39.43 11.95
C GLY A 306 37.52 40.31 13.09
N LEU A 307 38.41 41.27 12.82
CA LEU A 307 39.01 42.13 13.83
C LEU A 307 39.12 43.56 13.29
N ILE A 308 38.67 44.56 14.05
CA ILE A 308 38.73 45.95 13.67
C ILE A 308 39.34 46.78 14.79
N GLU A 309 40.30 47.60 14.43
CA GLU A 309 40.79 48.68 15.27
C GLU A 309 39.89 49.91 15.05
N LEU A 310 39.24 50.41 16.11
CA LEU A 310 38.31 51.52 16.04
C LEU A 310 38.91 52.77 16.65
N LYS A 311 38.71 53.90 15.99
CA LYS A 311 39.00 55.19 16.59
C LYS A 311 37.72 55.82 17.14
N SER A 312 37.75 56.27 18.38
CA SER A 312 36.66 56.96 19.04
C SER A 312 36.50 58.37 18.44
N VAL A 313 35.26 58.76 18.12
CA VAL A 313 34.93 60.08 17.60
C VAL A 313 34.45 60.98 18.74
N GLY A 314 35.22 62.01 19.08
CA GLY A 314 34.92 62.97 20.14
C GLY A 314 35.12 62.43 21.56
N GLU A 315 34.45 63.00 22.55
CA GLU A 315 34.53 62.60 23.97
C GLU A 315 33.75 61.33 24.32
N ASN A 316 32.98 60.84 23.36
CA ASN A 316 32.15 59.62 23.56
C ASN A 316 32.94 58.36 23.28
N ARG A 317 32.80 57.39 24.15
CA ARG A 317 33.49 56.10 24.06
C ARG A 317 32.98 55.30 22.87
N ALA A 318 33.88 54.77 22.05
CA ALA A 318 33.54 53.84 20.99
C ALA A 318 32.93 52.58 21.59
N ASP A 319 31.79 52.16 21.06
CA ASP A 319 31.10 50.95 21.49
C ASP A 319 30.76 50.07 20.27
N ILE A 320 31.04 48.80 20.39
CA ILE A 320 30.66 47.79 19.38
C ILE A 320 29.62 46.90 20.00
N LYS A 321 28.49 46.87 19.41
CA LYS A 321 27.41 45.93 19.75
C LYS A 321 27.20 44.95 18.63
N ILE A 322 27.36 43.66 18.96
CA ILE A 322 26.91 42.59 18.08
C ILE A 322 25.42 42.37 18.39
N LEU A 323 24.57 42.78 17.45
CA LEU A 323 23.14 42.50 17.54
C LEU A 323 22.93 41.05 17.19
N THR A 324 22.98 40.19 18.20
CA THR A 324 22.57 38.81 18.11
C THR A 324 21.15 38.71 18.66
N GLU A 325 20.20 38.53 17.80
CA GLU A 325 18.88 38.11 18.22
C GLU A 325 18.97 36.62 18.59
N GLN A 326 18.62 36.27 19.81
CA GLN A 326 18.57 34.87 20.21
C GLN A 326 17.48 34.20 19.39
N LEU A 327 17.87 33.43 18.37
CA LEU A 327 16.94 32.63 17.62
C LEU A 327 16.38 31.56 18.60
N ASP A 328 15.14 31.70 18.99
CA ASP A 328 14.50 30.67 19.81
C ASP A 328 14.20 29.43 18.93
N GLN A 329 15.24 28.60 18.80
CA GLN A 329 15.16 27.36 18.02
C GLN A 329 14.21 26.33 18.66
N THR A 330 13.91 26.48 19.94
CA THR A 330 13.00 25.59 20.66
C THR A 330 11.58 25.74 20.13
N GLN A 331 11.08 26.96 19.94
CA GLN A 331 9.75 27.19 19.36
C GLN A 331 9.63 26.70 17.92
N THR A 332 10.70 26.88 17.14
CA THR A 332 10.75 26.35 15.76
C THR A 332 10.72 24.82 15.74
N GLN A 333 11.44 24.18 16.67
CA GLN A 333 11.41 22.70 16.78
C GLN A 333 10.01 22.22 17.14
N VAL A 334 9.36 22.84 18.13
CA VAL A 334 7.98 22.51 18.54
C VAL A 334 7.02 22.63 17.36
N LEU A 335 7.17 23.68 16.54
CA LEU A 335 6.34 23.85 15.34
C LEU A 335 6.57 22.74 14.32
N ILE A 336 7.82 22.33 14.06
CA ILE A 336 8.14 21.24 13.13
C ILE A 336 7.53 19.94 13.65
N ASP A 337 7.71 19.64 14.93
CA ASP A 337 7.20 18.42 15.55
C ASP A 337 5.65 18.36 15.50
N ASP A 338 4.98 19.50 15.71
CA ASP A 338 3.53 19.61 15.62
C ASP A 338 3.02 19.42 14.20
N LEU A 339 3.65 20.05 13.21
CA LEU A 339 3.32 19.87 11.80
C LEU A 339 3.52 18.40 11.36
N TYR A 340 4.63 17.80 11.77
CA TYR A 340 4.91 16.40 11.42
C TYR A 340 3.95 15.44 12.10
N GLU A 341 3.56 15.68 13.35
CA GLU A 341 2.53 14.89 14.02
C GLU A 341 1.17 14.97 13.29
N GLN A 342 0.79 16.16 12.79
CA GLN A 342 -0.42 16.28 11.97
C GLN A 342 -0.30 15.47 10.67
N VAL A 343 0.86 15.46 10.02
CA VAL A 343 1.12 14.61 8.85
C VAL A 343 0.87 13.14 9.18
N LEU A 344 1.47 12.62 10.26
CA LEU A 344 1.30 11.22 10.67
C LEU A 344 -0.18 10.91 10.93
N ARG A 345 -0.88 11.79 11.63
CA ARG A 345 -2.30 11.62 11.96
C ARG A 345 -3.19 11.58 10.73
N ILE A 346 -3.00 12.52 9.78
CA ILE A 346 -3.80 12.59 8.55
C ILE A 346 -3.53 11.37 7.67
N CYS A 347 -2.27 10.95 7.55
CA CYS A 347 -1.89 9.77 6.80
C CYS A 347 -2.26 8.44 7.49
N GLY A 348 -2.78 8.48 8.73
CA GLY A 348 -3.09 7.28 9.50
C GLY A 348 -1.86 6.44 9.77
N MET A 349 -0.74 7.08 10.12
CA MET A 349 0.50 6.45 10.55
C MET A 349 0.63 6.50 12.07
N PRO A 350 1.27 5.50 12.69
CA PRO A 350 1.52 5.53 14.13
C PRO A 350 2.51 6.66 14.48
N SER A 351 2.26 7.33 15.61
CA SER A 351 3.17 8.36 16.15
C SER A 351 3.99 7.77 17.27
N THR A 352 5.30 7.76 17.11
CA THR A 352 6.24 7.32 18.16
C THR A 352 6.57 8.43 19.17
N THR A 353 6.22 9.69 18.85
CA THR A 353 6.63 10.87 19.62
C THR A 353 5.90 10.99 20.96
N LYS A 354 4.72 10.38 21.11
CA LYS A 354 3.90 10.42 22.33
C LYS A 354 4.14 9.26 23.30
N GLY A 355 5.08 8.37 22.98
CA GLY A 355 5.46 7.26 23.83
C GLY A 355 6.04 7.71 25.17
N GLY A 356 5.18 8.09 26.13
CA GLY A 356 5.59 8.17 27.52
C GLY A 356 6.09 6.79 27.96
N THR A 357 7.30 6.74 28.50
CA THR A 357 7.92 5.54 29.06
C THR A 357 7.18 5.10 30.34
N SER A 358 5.92 4.70 30.21
CA SER A 358 5.24 4.01 31.30
C SER A 358 5.59 2.52 31.21
N THR A 359 6.40 2.06 32.13
CA THR A 359 6.81 0.65 32.27
C THR A 359 5.68 -0.28 32.65
N SER A 360 4.45 0.25 32.89
CA SER A 360 3.27 -0.50 33.31
C SER A 360 2.20 -0.68 32.23
N ASP A 361 2.40 -0.12 31.02
CA ASP A 361 1.42 -0.24 29.95
C ASP A 361 1.42 -1.64 29.34
N THR A 362 0.23 -2.24 29.23
CA THR A 362 0.07 -3.48 28.46
C THR A 362 0.29 -3.21 26.97
N GLY A 363 0.84 -4.20 26.24
CA GLY A 363 1.10 -4.04 24.81
C GLY A 363 -0.11 -3.53 24.01
N ALA A 364 -1.34 -3.93 24.38
CA ALA A 364 -2.57 -3.45 23.75
C ALA A 364 -2.83 -1.94 24.00
N ALA A 365 -2.51 -1.43 25.19
CA ALA A 365 -2.65 0.00 25.50
C ALA A 365 -1.64 0.86 24.72
N VAL A 366 -0.42 0.35 24.51
CA VAL A 366 0.60 1.00 23.68
C VAL A 366 0.15 1.07 22.21
N LEU A 367 -0.34 -0.03 21.65
CA LEU A 367 -0.86 -0.08 20.28
C LEU A 367 -2.04 0.88 20.05
N ALA A 368 -2.96 0.98 21.04
CA ALA A 368 -4.08 1.90 20.96
C ALA A 368 -3.63 3.37 21.01
N ARG A 369 -2.68 3.69 21.90
CA ARG A 369 -2.18 5.05 22.10
C ARG A 369 -1.38 5.54 20.89
N ASP A 370 -0.55 4.70 20.32
CA ASP A 370 0.39 5.07 19.26
C ASP A 370 -0.25 5.10 17.85
N GLY A 371 -1.55 4.81 17.73
CA GLY A 371 -2.30 4.94 16.48
C GLY A 371 -2.20 3.73 15.53
N TRP A 372 -1.68 2.59 15.96
CA TRP A 372 -1.58 1.37 15.13
C TRP A 372 -2.94 0.85 14.66
N TYR A 373 -3.99 0.99 15.49
CA TYR A 373 -5.35 0.62 15.08
C TYR A 373 -5.87 1.46 13.91
N GLN A 374 -5.47 2.74 13.84
CA GLN A 374 -5.84 3.59 12.71
C GLN A 374 -5.11 3.15 11.43
N ALA A 375 -3.82 2.81 11.54
CA ALA A 375 -3.06 2.26 10.42
C ALA A 375 -3.68 0.96 9.89
N ASP A 376 -4.11 0.06 10.80
CA ASP A 376 -4.78 -1.18 10.44
C ASP A 376 -6.14 -0.94 9.76
N ASN A 377 -6.96 -0.03 10.27
CA ASN A 377 -8.24 0.31 9.65
C ASN A 377 -8.08 0.89 8.23
N VAL A 378 -7.08 1.76 8.02
CA VAL A 378 -6.77 2.29 6.68
C VAL A 378 -6.33 1.17 5.75
N ALA A 379 -5.46 0.27 6.21
CA ALA A 379 -5.00 -0.86 5.43
C ALA A 379 -6.13 -1.82 5.07
N ARG A 380 -7.07 -2.13 5.99
CA ARG A 380 -8.25 -2.98 5.71
C ARG A 380 -9.15 -2.37 4.65
N ASN A 381 -9.41 -1.07 4.70
CA ASN A 381 -10.19 -0.41 3.66
C ASN A 381 -9.53 -0.51 2.29
N THR A 382 -8.20 -0.39 2.24
CA THR A 382 -7.41 -0.56 1.00
C THR A 382 -7.44 -2.01 0.52
N GLU A 383 -7.40 -3.00 1.43
CA GLU A 383 -7.55 -4.42 1.07
C GLU A 383 -8.87 -4.72 0.37
N ASP A 384 -9.97 -4.17 0.87
CA ASP A 384 -11.29 -4.39 0.28
C ASP A 384 -11.34 -3.88 -1.16
N LEU A 385 -10.70 -2.72 -1.42
CA LEU A 385 -10.57 -2.17 -2.77
C LEU A 385 -9.63 -3.03 -3.64
N PHE A 386 -8.52 -3.45 -3.10
CA PHE A 386 -7.58 -4.35 -3.78
C PHE A 386 -8.26 -5.66 -4.16
N LYS A 387 -8.94 -6.32 -3.22
CA LYS A 387 -9.71 -7.55 -3.46
C LYS A 387 -10.77 -7.36 -4.53
N ARG A 388 -11.43 -6.19 -4.55
CA ARG A 388 -12.42 -5.87 -5.58
C ARG A 388 -11.79 -5.81 -6.98
N SER A 389 -10.66 -5.13 -7.14
CA SER A 389 -9.93 -5.06 -8.41
C SER A 389 -9.37 -6.44 -8.79
N ASN A 390 -8.83 -7.17 -7.81
CA ASN A 390 -8.24 -8.49 -8.03
C ASN A 390 -9.23 -9.55 -8.53
N ARG A 391 -10.54 -9.37 -8.32
CA ARG A 391 -11.57 -10.28 -8.88
C ARG A 391 -11.53 -10.36 -10.40
N GLN A 392 -11.11 -9.30 -11.09
CA GLN A 392 -10.92 -9.35 -12.54
C GLN A 392 -9.71 -10.23 -12.90
N PHE A 393 -8.61 -10.09 -12.16
CA PHE A 393 -7.47 -11.01 -12.28
C PHE A 393 -7.88 -12.46 -12.02
N ASP A 394 -8.63 -12.72 -10.96
CA ASP A 394 -9.11 -14.06 -10.61
C ASP A 394 -9.96 -14.70 -11.72
N ARG A 395 -10.81 -13.90 -12.40
CA ARG A 395 -11.58 -14.37 -13.55
C ARG A 395 -10.69 -14.79 -14.72
N ILE A 396 -9.70 -13.95 -15.06
CA ILE A 396 -8.73 -14.26 -16.12
C ILE A 396 -7.93 -15.52 -15.74
N LEU A 397 -7.40 -15.57 -14.53
CA LEU A 397 -6.60 -16.69 -14.02
C LEU A 397 -7.37 -18.01 -14.08
N THR A 398 -8.56 -18.07 -13.50
CA THR A 398 -9.38 -19.29 -13.50
C THR A 398 -9.79 -19.71 -14.89
N LYS A 399 -10.06 -18.77 -15.80
CA LYS A 399 -10.37 -19.05 -17.20
C LYS A 399 -9.17 -19.69 -17.91
N VAL A 400 -7.99 -19.08 -17.83
CA VAL A 400 -6.76 -19.58 -18.45
C VAL A 400 -6.40 -20.98 -17.93
N LEU A 401 -6.49 -21.19 -16.61
CA LEU A 401 -6.19 -22.49 -15.99
C LEU A 401 -7.16 -23.59 -16.44
N LYS A 402 -8.45 -23.28 -16.59
CA LYS A 402 -9.48 -24.22 -17.09
C LYS A 402 -9.29 -24.54 -18.57
N GLU A 403 -9.08 -23.52 -19.41
CA GLU A 403 -8.92 -23.67 -20.85
C GLU A 403 -7.64 -24.49 -21.21
N ARG A 404 -6.60 -24.35 -20.41
CA ARG A 404 -5.37 -25.16 -20.56
C ARG A 404 -5.46 -26.56 -19.91
N GLY A 405 -6.53 -26.83 -19.16
CA GLY A 405 -6.69 -28.10 -18.47
C GLY A 405 -5.74 -28.32 -17.29
N LEU A 406 -5.08 -27.25 -16.80
CA LEU A 406 -4.10 -27.33 -15.70
C LEU A 406 -4.78 -27.45 -14.35
N LEU A 407 -5.84 -26.66 -14.12
CA LEU A 407 -6.55 -26.64 -12.85
C LEU A 407 -8.02 -26.26 -13.06
N ASN A 408 -8.92 -27.10 -12.56
CA ASN A 408 -10.35 -26.78 -12.55
C ASN A 408 -10.75 -26.28 -11.14
N ILE A 409 -10.77 -24.95 -10.98
CA ILE A 409 -11.13 -24.26 -9.75
C ILE A 409 -12.08 -23.11 -10.07
N ASP A 410 -13.02 -22.86 -9.18
CA ASP A 410 -13.96 -21.73 -9.29
C ASP A 410 -13.55 -20.57 -8.36
N ILE A 411 -13.90 -19.33 -8.75
CA ILE A 411 -13.59 -18.11 -7.96
C ILE A 411 -14.21 -18.18 -6.55
N THR A 412 -15.27 -18.97 -6.38
CA THR A 412 -15.94 -19.17 -5.10
C THR A 412 -15.21 -20.10 -4.15
N ASP A 413 -14.23 -20.88 -4.66
CA ASP A 413 -13.50 -21.88 -3.89
C ASP A 413 -12.36 -21.30 -3.09
N PHE A 414 -11.91 -20.08 -3.41
CA PHE A 414 -10.76 -19.43 -2.78
C PHE A 414 -11.00 -17.97 -2.45
N GLU A 415 -10.16 -17.41 -1.62
CA GLU A 415 -10.16 -15.99 -1.23
C GLU A 415 -8.72 -15.50 -1.07
N LEU A 416 -8.46 -14.27 -1.57
CA LEU A 416 -7.19 -13.59 -1.38
C LEU A 416 -7.08 -13.09 0.06
N GLN A 417 -6.00 -13.46 0.75
CA GLN A 417 -5.74 -13.08 2.13
C GLN A 417 -4.45 -12.29 2.26
N PHE A 418 -4.50 -11.26 3.10
CA PHE A 418 -3.37 -10.43 3.46
C PHE A 418 -2.94 -10.75 4.88
N THR A 419 -1.64 -10.98 5.04
CA THR A 419 -1.04 -11.18 6.35
C THR A 419 -0.23 -9.95 6.72
N ARG A 420 -0.64 -9.31 7.81
CA ARG A 420 0.14 -8.23 8.42
C ARG A 420 0.89 -8.76 9.63
N ASN A 421 2.15 -8.37 9.77
CA ASN A 421 2.84 -8.52 11.04
C ASN A 421 2.18 -7.58 12.06
N GLU A 422 1.08 -8.06 12.63
CA GLU A 422 0.61 -7.44 13.84
C GLU A 422 1.71 -7.64 14.88
N THR A 423 2.23 -6.57 15.45
CA THR A 423 2.97 -6.56 16.72
C THR A 423 2.09 -7.05 17.87
N ALA A 424 0.96 -7.67 17.54
CA ALA A 424 0.06 -8.26 18.48
C ALA A 424 0.78 -9.40 19.19
N ASN A 425 0.86 -9.24 20.49
CA ASN A 425 1.40 -10.20 21.42
C ASN A 425 0.87 -11.61 21.10
N VAL A 426 1.71 -12.47 20.51
CA VAL A 426 1.38 -13.87 20.17
C VAL A 426 0.77 -14.56 21.40
N GLN A 427 1.22 -14.18 22.59
CA GLN A 427 0.66 -14.66 23.86
C GLN A 427 -0.81 -14.25 24.04
N SER A 428 -1.19 -13.02 23.66
CA SER A 428 -2.58 -12.56 23.75
C SER A 428 -3.49 -13.31 22.76
N LYS A 429 -2.99 -13.55 21.53
CA LYS A 429 -3.71 -14.36 20.53
C LYS A 429 -3.86 -15.81 20.97
N ALA A 430 -2.80 -16.40 21.55
CA ALA A 430 -2.84 -17.75 22.09
C ALA A 430 -3.82 -17.86 23.29
N GLN A 431 -3.85 -16.86 24.17
CA GLN A 431 -4.84 -16.81 25.26
C GLN A 431 -6.27 -16.66 24.74
N ALA A 432 -6.49 -15.82 23.74
CA ALA A 432 -7.79 -15.68 23.10
C ALA A 432 -8.25 -16.99 22.45
N PHE A 433 -7.35 -17.68 21.72
CA PHE A 433 -7.61 -18.99 21.16
C PHE A 433 -7.99 -20.00 22.25
N GLN A 434 -7.19 -20.11 23.30
CA GLN A 434 -7.47 -20.99 24.43
C GLN A 434 -8.82 -20.69 25.09
N THR A 435 -9.16 -19.43 25.28
CA THR A 435 -10.43 -18.99 25.88
C THR A 435 -11.62 -19.37 25.00
N LEU A 436 -11.50 -19.19 23.66
CA LEU A 436 -12.53 -19.58 22.72
C LEU A 436 -12.72 -21.10 22.67
N MET A 437 -11.63 -21.86 22.69
CA MET A 437 -11.68 -23.33 22.77
C MET A 437 -12.36 -23.79 24.07
N ALA A 438 -12.01 -23.19 25.21
CA ALA A 438 -12.62 -23.49 26.50
C ALA A 438 -14.12 -23.12 26.54
N ALA A 439 -14.55 -22.12 25.77
CA ALA A 439 -15.95 -21.75 25.60
C ALA A 439 -16.73 -22.66 24.61
N GLY A 440 -16.09 -23.70 24.03
CA GLY A 440 -16.71 -24.66 23.13
C GLY A 440 -16.81 -24.24 21.66
N PHE A 441 -16.03 -23.24 21.22
CA PHE A 441 -15.95 -22.90 19.81
C PHE A 441 -15.17 -23.96 19.02
N HIS A 442 -15.63 -24.24 17.82
CA HIS A 442 -14.91 -25.13 16.90
C HIS A 442 -13.48 -24.62 16.64
N PRO A 443 -12.43 -25.50 16.61
CA PRO A 443 -11.03 -25.09 16.48
C PRO A 443 -10.75 -24.12 15.31
N VAL A 444 -11.35 -24.36 14.13
CA VAL A 444 -11.21 -23.49 12.96
C VAL A 444 -11.76 -22.10 13.24
N LEU A 445 -12.94 -22.00 13.87
CA LEU A 445 -13.54 -20.71 14.24
C LEU A 445 -12.73 -20.01 15.32
N ALA A 446 -12.22 -20.77 16.31
CA ALA A 446 -11.40 -20.21 17.38
C ALA A 446 -10.07 -19.67 16.84
N ALA A 447 -9.40 -20.41 15.94
CA ALA A 447 -8.16 -19.99 15.30
C ALA A 447 -8.37 -18.73 14.44
N GLY A 448 -9.43 -18.68 13.62
CA GLY A 448 -9.77 -17.51 12.81
C GLY A 448 -10.12 -16.27 13.63
N LYS A 449 -10.96 -16.42 14.68
CA LYS A 449 -11.38 -15.30 15.54
C LYS A 449 -10.26 -14.77 16.44
N SER A 450 -9.34 -15.63 16.88
CA SER A 450 -8.17 -15.20 17.68
C SER A 450 -7.09 -14.54 16.83
N GLY A 451 -7.11 -14.74 15.49
CA GLY A 451 -6.08 -14.27 14.58
C GLY A 451 -4.72 -14.95 14.81
N ILE A 452 -4.68 -16.14 15.42
CA ILE A 452 -3.45 -16.89 15.65
C ILE A 452 -2.97 -17.59 14.37
N SER A 453 -3.90 -17.91 13.47
CA SER A 453 -3.66 -18.58 12.20
C SER A 453 -4.12 -17.71 11.03
N ASN A 454 -3.34 -17.74 9.95
CA ASN A 454 -3.68 -17.08 8.69
C ASN A 454 -4.54 -17.97 7.77
N ASP A 455 -4.36 -19.28 7.87
CA ASP A 455 -5.21 -20.31 7.26
C ASP A 455 -5.71 -21.27 8.33
N PRO A 456 -6.82 -20.92 9.02
CA PRO A 456 -7.35 -21.71 10.13
C PRO A 456 -7.72 -23.14 9.73
N VAL A 457 -8.14 -23.36 8.49
CA VAL A 457 -8.55 -24.67 8.01
C VAL A 457 -7.33 -25.59 7.85
N ALA A 458 -6.30 -25.11 7.13
CA ALA A 458 -5.09 -25.87 6.91
C ALA A 458 -4.33 -26.15 8.22
N ASP A 459 -4.21 -25.15 9.09
CA ASP A 459 -3.47 -25.25 10.35
C ASP A 459 -4.17 -26.20 11.33
N VAL A 460 -5.50 -26.17 11.42
CA VAL A 460 -6.25 -27.10 12.26
C VAL A 460 -6.16 -28.51 11.70
N ALA A 461 -6.26 -28.72 10.38
CA ALA A 461 -6.10 -30.02 9.76
C ALA A 461 -4.70 -30.62 9.97
N MET A 462 -3.63 -29.80 9.88
CA MET A 462 -2.28 -30.24 10.24
C MET A 462 -2.15 -30.56 11.73
N SER A 463 -2.76 -29.74 12.59
CA SER A 463 -2.75 -29.94 14.04
C SER A 463 -3.51 -31.21 14.44
N GLU A 464 -4.61 -31.53 13.78
CA GLU A 464 -5.37 -32.77 14.02
C GLU A 464 -4.52 -34.03 13.76
N LYS A 465 -3.79 -34.05 12.63
CA LYS A 465 -2.85 -35.14 12.33
C LYS A 465 -1.77 -35.28 13.39
N TRP A 466 -1.24 -34.17 13.89
CA TRP A 466 -0.23 -34.14 14.95
C TRP A 466 -0.80 -34.59 16.29
N LEU A 467 -2.01 -34.15 16.65
CA LEU A 467 -2.69 -34.56 17.86
C LEU A 467 -3.01 -36.04 17.87
N LYS A 468 -3.49 -36.63 16.74
CA LYS A 468 -3.70 -38.07 16.59
C LYS A 468 -2.40 -38.88 16.74
N LEU A 469 -1.26 -38.29 16.37
CA LEU A 469 0.06 -38.93 16.52
C LEU A 469 0.55 -38.94 17.98
N ILE A 470 0.28 -37.87 18.75
CA ILE A 470 0.74 -37.69 20.13
C ILE A 470 -0.21 -38.35 21.15
N TRP A 471 -1.52 -38.17 20.96
CA TRP A 471 -2.55 -38.56 21.94
C TRP A 471 -3.31 -39.82 21.56
N GLY A 472 -3.04 -40.41 20.42
CA GLY A 472 -3.81 -41.52 19.84
C GLY A 472 -5.05 -41.01 19.10
N ASP A 473 -5.63 -41.91 18.29
CA ASP A 473 -6.85 -41.63 17.54
C ASP A 473 -8.06 -41.76 18.47
N PRO A 474 -8.86 -40.71 18.75
CA PRO A 474 -10.04 -40.82 19.62
C PRO A 474 -11.05 -41.85 19.10
N ASP A 475 -11.18 -42.00 17.77
CA ASP A 475 -12.06 -43.01 17.17
C ASP A 475 -11.62 -44.47 17.52
N LYS A 476 -10.31 -44.68 17.75
CA LYS A 476 -9.78 -45.95 18.22
C LYS A 476 -9.92 -46.13 19.73
N ALA A 477 -9.93 -45.05 20.51
CA ALA A 477 -10.18 -45.12 21.94
C ALA A 477 -11.61 -45.57 22.22
N ASP A 478 -12.60 -45.09 21.46
CA ASP A 478 -14.00 -45.55 21.56
C ASP A 478 -14.16 -47.03 21.13
N GLU A 479 -13.42 -47.49 20.11
CA GLU A 479 -13.39 -48.90 19.73
C GLU A 479 -12.77 -49.79 20.84
N ILE A 480 -11.69 -49.35 21.45
CA ILE A 480 -11.03 -50.06 22.55
C ILE A 480 -11.93 -50.07 23.81
N GLU A 481 -12.62 -48.97 24.13
CA GLU A 481 -13.59 -48.96 25.22
C GLU A 481 -14.81 -49.86 24.93
N ALA A 482 -15.27 -49.90 23.67
CA ALA A 482 -16.35 -50.78 23.27
C ALA A 482 -15.94 -52.26 23.31
N GLU A 483 -14.72 -52.61 22.88
CA GLU A 483 -14.17 -53.97 22.99
C GLU A 483 -13.96 -54.37 24.46
N ALA A 484 -13.40 -53.47 25.29
CA ALA A 484 -13.21 -53.71 26.71
C ALA A 484 -14.54 -53.91 27.48
N THR A 485 -15.57 -53.13 27.08
CA THR A 485 -16.93 -53.28 27.64
C THR A 485 -17.57 -54.59 27.22
N THR A 486 -17.31 -55.04 26.00
CA THR A 486 -17.82 -56.33 25.47
C THR A 486 -17.10 -57.51 26.10
N GLU A 487 -15.79 -57.43 26.36
CA GLU A 487 -15.03 -58.44 27.10
C GLU A 487 -15.48 -58.54 28.57
N GLN A 488 -15.71 -57.40 29.25
CA GLN A 488 -16.25 -57.43 30.63
C GLN A 488 -17.65 -58.00 30.71
N GLN A 489 -18.51 -57.75 29.72
CA GLN A 489 -19.83 -58.39 29.66
C GLN A 489 -19.75 -59.88 29.40
N ALA A 490 -18.81 -60.34 28.53
CA ALA A 490 -18.58 -61.73 28.26
C ALA A 490 -17.99 -62.49 29.47
N GLU A 491 -17.07 -61.85 30.20
CA GLU A 491 -16.55 -62.43 31.47
C GLU A 491 -17.64 -62.44 32.57
N GLY A 492 -18.53 -61.42 32.64
CA GLY A 492 -19.66 -61.38 33.56
C GLY A 492 -20.68 -62.50 33.29
N GLU A 493 -20.98 -62.81 32.04
CA GLU A 493 -21.86 -63.90 31.63
C GLU A 493 -21.20 -65.26 31.89
N ALA A 494 -19.89 -65.42 31.70
CA ALA A 494 -19.14 -66.67 31.99
C ALA A 494 -19.14 -66.99 33.50
N VAL A 495 -19.00 -65.97 34.35
CA VAL A 495 -19.05 -66.09 35.82
C VAL A 495 -20.45 -66.51 36.31
N VAL A 496 -21.53 -65.96 35.72
CA VAL A 496 -22.90 -66.32 36.06
C VAL A 496 -23.22 -67.79 35.65
N ILE A 497 -22.67 -68.31 34.56
CA ILE A 497 -22.85 -69.71 34.12
C ILE A 497 -22.07 -70.66 35.01
N GLU A 498 -20.91 -70.31 35.58
CA GLU A 498 -20.17 -71.15 36.55
C GLU A 498 -20.83 -71.20 37.91
N GLU A 499 -21.50 -70.09 38.39
CA GLU A 499 -22.24 -70.16 39.67
C GLU A 499 -23.53 -70.96 39.58
N ASP A 500 -24.24 -71.02 38.44
CA ASP A 500 -25.42 -71.80 38.24
C ASP A 500 -25.08 -73.33 38.11
N ASN A 501 -23.89 -73.73 37.64
CA ASN A 501 -23.45 -75.10 37.59
C ASN A 501 -22.94 -75.65 38.96
N ASN A 502 -22.55 -74.77 39.93
CA ASN A 502 -22.08 -75.20 41.22
C ASN A 502 -23.19 -75.42 42.26
N ASN A 503 -24.42 -74.87 42.01
CA ASN A 503 -25.57 -75.03 42.88
C ASN A 503 -26.44 -76.29 42.54
N GLY A 504 -26.11 -77.04 41.50
CA GLY A 504 -26.86 -78.21 41.06
C GLY A 504 -26.42 -79.57 41.68
N GLU A 505 -25.29 -79.65 42.41
CA GLU A 505 -24.74 -80.92 42.89
C GLU A 505 -24.84 -81.19 44.41
N ASN A 506 -25.54 -80.39 45.21
CA ASN A 506 -25.61 -80.58 46.67
C ASN A 506 -27.03 -80.81 47.22
N ALA A 507 -27.86 -81.56 46.50
CA ALA A 507 -29.16 -82.01 47.01
C ALA A 507 -29.46 -83.49 46.67
N THR A 508 -28.70 -84.40 47.23
CA THR A 508 -29.16 -85.74 47.53
C THR A 508 -28.21 -86.41 48.51
N GLY A 509 -28.74 -86.84 49.65
CA GLY A 509 -28.08 -87.82 50.47
C GLY A 509 -28.04 -87.56 51.95
N GLY A 510 -28.99 -88.14 52.68
CA GLY A 510 -28.76 -88.79 53.91
C GLY A 510 -29.81 -88.61 55.00
N ALA A 511 -30.77 -89.42 54.92
CA ALA A 511 -31.56 -89.76 56.13
C ALA A 511 -30.72 -90.64 57.05
N GLU A 512 -30.60 -90.25 58.26
CA GLU A 512 -30.95 -91.02 59.47
C GLU A 512 -30.74 -90.16 60.73
#